data_3d6a764c069c71cc9f8ded3c5513b074
#
_entry.id   3d6a764c069c71cc9f8ded3c5513b074
#
_cell.length_a   1.000
_cell.length_b   1.000
_cell.length_c   1.000
_cell.angle_alpha   90.00
_cell.angle_beta   90.00
_cell.angle_gamma   90.00
#
_symmetry.space_group_name_H-M   'P 1'
#
loop_
_entity.id
_entity.type
_entity.pdbx_description
1 polymer ?
#
loop_
_entity_poly.entity_id
_entity_poly.type
_entity_poly.pdbx_seq_one_letter_code
_entity_poly.pdbx_strand_id
1 'polypeptide(L)'
;MSCRVEILPSAWEDLKQIEDYYALNFDAETALKVSDHILDTIERLQDFPDSGSYTPDIWLNERGYKMVICKKHVAIYRRIQECIYVYHIANTQTDYTKLFK
;
A
#
# COMPACT_ATOMS: atom_id res chain seq x y z
N MET A 1 -15.55 14.55 4.86
CA MET A 1 -16.16 13.41 4.17
C MET A 1 -15.17 12.31 3.97
N SER A 2 -15.55 11.08 4.25
CA SER A 2 -14.65 9.94 4.05
C SER A 2 -14.64 9.50 2.60
N CYS A 3 -13.49 9.01 2.14
CA CYS A 3 -13.35 8.42 0.83
C CYS A 3 -13.49 6.90 0.94
N ARG A 4 -14.03 6.28 -0.11
CA ARG A 4 -14.10 4.84 -0.19
C ARG A 4 -12.70 4.31 -0.57
N VAL A 5 -12.25 3.26 0.09
CA VAL A 5 -10.96 2.63 -0.21
C VAL A 5 -11.21 1.28 -0.85
N GLU A 6 -10.62 1.08 -2.03
CA GLU A 6 -10.63 -0.17 -2.78
C GLU A 6 -9.21 -0.69 -2.88
N ILE A 7 -8.98 -1.89 -2.35
CA ILE A 7 -7.70 -2.57 -2.50
C ILE A 7 -7.82 -3.49 -3.70
N LEU A 8 -7.05 -3.19 -4.76
CA LEU A 8 -7.14 -3.94 -6.00
C LEU A 8 -6.52 -5.33 -5.85
N PRO A 9 -6.90 -6.29 -6.72
CA PRO A 9 -6.35 -7.65 -6.64
C PRO A 9 -4.82 -7.73 -6.64
N SER A 10 -4.15 -6.85 -7.38
CA SER A 10 -2.69 -6.79 -7.39
C SER A 10 -2.12 -6.46 -6.01
N ALA A 11 -2.77 -5.55 -5.28
CA ALA A 11 -2.34 -5.20 -3.93
C ALA A 11 -2.63 -6.32 -2.94
N TRP A 12 -3.78 -6.99 -3.07
CA TRP A 12 -4.09 -8.14 -2.24
C TRP A 12 -3.08 -9.27 -2.42
N GLU A 13 -2.66 -9.51 -3.65
CA GLU A 13 -1.64 -10.51 -3.94
C GLU A 13 -0.30 -10.12 -3.33
N ASP A 14 0.09 -8.85 -3.44
CA ASP A 14 1.30 -8.34 -2.79
C ASP A 14 1.25 -8.58 -1.28
N LEU A 15 0.11 -8.28 -0.66
CA LEU A 15 -0.06 -8.47 0.78
C LEU A 15 0.06 -9.93 1.17
N LYS A 16 -0.51 -10.83 0.37
CA LYS A 16 -0.39 -12.26 0.61
C LYS A 16 1.06 -12.73 0.57
N GLN A 17 1.83 -12.25 -0.40
CA GLN A 17 3.26 -12.58 -0.49
C GLN A 17 4.03 -12.08 0.73
N ILE A 18 3.69 -10.90 1.23
CA ILE A 18 4.28 -10.35 2.45
C ILE A 18 3.95 -11.23 3.65
N GLU A 19 2.69 -11.64 3.79
CA GLU A 19 2.27 -12.53 4.87
C GLU A 19 3.00 -13.87 4.80
N ASP A 20 3.11 -14.47 3.61
CA ASP A 20 3.81 -15.73 3.41
C ASP A 20 5.28 -15.62 3.81
N TYR A 21 5.93 -14.52 3.43
CA TYR A 21 7.31 -14.27 3.80
C TYR A 21 7.49 -14.27 5.33
N TYR A 22 6.65 -13.55 6.05
CA TYR A 22 6.76 -13.45 7.49
C TYR A 22 6.36 -14.75 8.19
N ALA A 23 5.36 -15.47 7.65
CA ALA A 23 4.97 -16.77 8.21
C ALA A 23 6.09 -17.81 8.08
N LEU A 24 6.79 -17.80 6.94
CA LEU A 24 7.87 -18.75 6.67
C LEU A 24 9.16 -18.41 7.42
N ASN A 25 9.47 -17.13 7.59
CA ASN A 25 10.73 -16.70 8.18
C ASN A 25 10.64 -16.39 9.67
N PHE A 26 9.45 -16.19 10.19
CA PHE A 26 9.20 -15.89 11.60
C PHE A 26 8.12 -16.83 12.13
N ASP A 27 6.87 -16.37 12.16
CA ASP A 27 5.75 -17.18 12.59
C ASP A 27 4.42 -16.60 12.06
N ALA A 28 3.34 -17.36 12.23
CA ALA A 28 2.03 -16.94 11.76
C ALA A 28 1.51 -15.70 12.50
N GLU A 29 1.81 -15.58 13.78
CA GLU A 29 1.39 -14.42 14.56
C GLU A 29 2.04 -13.14 14.07
N THR A 30 3.34 -13.18 13.76
CA THR A 30 4.07 -12.04 13.20
C THR A 30 3.49 -11.66 11.85
N ALA A 31 3.19 -12.64 11.01
CA ALA A 31 2.58 -12.39 9.69
C ALA A 31 1.25 -11.64 9.82
N LEU A 32 0.40 -12.06 10.76
CA LEU A 32 -0.89 -11.39 10.99
C LEU A 32 -0.72 -9.97 11.50
N LYS A 33 0.23 -9.74 12.39
CA LYS A 33 0.51 -8.39 12.92
C LYS A 33 0.98 -7.44 11.81
N VAL A 34 1.86 -7.91 10.94
CA VAL A 34 2.35 -7.10 9.82
C VAL A 34 1.20 -6.76 8.87
N SER A 35 0.39 -7.76 8.52
CA SER A 35 -0.75 -7.60 7.64
C SER A 35 -1.77 -6.61 8.23
N ASP A 36 -2.14 -6.78 9.49
CA ASP A 36 -3.09 -5.88 10.17
C ASP A 36 -2.58 -4.45 10.20
N HIS A 37 -1.30 -4.26 10.45
CA HIS A 37 -0.69 -2.93 10.48
C HIS A 37 -0.77 -2.24 9.13
N ILE A 38 -0.51 -2.97 8.05
CA ILE A 38 -0.60 -2.45 6.69
C ILE A 38 -2.04 -2.08 6.37
N LEU A 39 -2.99 -2.95 6.68
CA LEU A 39 -4.41 -2.70 6.42
C LEU A 39 -4.94 -1.51 7.22
N ASP A 40 -4.56 -1.39 8.48
CA ASP A 40 -4.94 -0.23 9.31
C ASP A 40 -4.43 1.08 8.71
N THR A 41 -3.20 1.07 8.22
CA THR A 41 -2.60 2.25 7.59
C THR A 41 -3.38 2.65 6.34
N ILE A 42 -3.77 1.66 5.53
CA ILE A 42 -4.57 1.89 4.32
C ILE A 42 -5.97 2.40 4.68
N GLU A 43 -6.59 1.83 5.70
CA GLU A 43 -7.94 2.23 6.12
C GLU A 43 -8.01 3.69 6.58
N ARG A 44 -6.93 4.22 7.14
CA ARG A 44 -6.89 5.63 7.54
C ARG A 44 -7.07 6.58 6.37
N LEU A 45 -6.82 6.13 5.16
CA LEU A 45 -7.03 6.94 3.96
C LEU A 45 -8.51 7.26 3.73
N GLN A 46 -9.44 6.53 4.35
CA GLN A 46 -10.86 6.86 4.29
C GLN A 46 -11.13 8.24 4.88
N ASP A 47 -10.48 8.55 6.00
CA ASP A 47 -10.66 9.81 6.70
C ASP A 47 -9.64 10.86 6.31
N PHE A 48 -8.47 10.43 5.86
CA PHE A 48 -7.35 11.32 5.51
C PHE A 48 -6.81 10.96 4.12
N PRO A 49 -7.61 11.14 3.06
CA PRO A 49 -7.23 10.68 1.71
C PRO A 49 -6.00 11.38 1.13
N ASP A 50 -5.66 12.55 1.64
CA ASP A 50 -4.51 13.31 1.18
C ASP A 50 -3.32 13.24 2.13
N SER A 51 -3.34 12.32 3.09
CA SER A 51 -2.27 12.16 4.08
C SER A 51 -1.01 11.50 3.50
N GLY A 52 -1.10 10.90 2.32
CA GLY A 52 0.05 10.28 1.68
C GLY A 52 1.04 11.29 1.12
N SER A 53 2.20 10.78 0.74
CA SER A 53 3.30 11.56 0.20
C SER A 53 3.52 11.24 -1.28
N TYR A 54 4.28 12.10 -1.95
CA TYR A 54 4.78 11.76 -3.28
C TYR A 54 5.76 10.59 -3.18
N THR A 55 5.80 9.79 -4.25
CA THR A 55 6.76 8.69 -4.32
C THR A 55 8.14 9.23 -4.74
N PRO A 56 9.21 8.44 -4.57
CA PRO A 56 10.52 8.82 -5.11
C PRO A 56 10.57 8.81 -6.63
N ASP A 57 9.55 8.29 -7.29
CA ASP A 57 9.51 8.13 -8.75
C ASP A 57 8.64 9.20 -9.39
N ILE A 58 9.27 10.02 -10.23
CA ILE A 58 8.59 11.13 -10.92
C ILE A 58 7.49 10.61 -11.86
N TRP A 59 7.73 9.48 -12.52
CA TRP A 59 6.76 8.88 -13.43
C TRP A 59 5.43 8.56 -12.74
N LEU A 60 5.52 8.00 -11.53
CA LEU A 60 4.33 7.71 -10.72
C LEU A 60 3.65 8.99 -10.25
N ASN A 61 4.42 9.95 -9.78
CA ASN A 61 3.90 11.22 -9.26
C ASN A 61 3.13 11.99 -10.33
N GLU A 62 3.63 11.99 -11.57
CA GLU A 62 2.97 12.65 -12.70
C GLU A 62 1.62 12.02 -13.04
N ARG A 63 1.41 10.77 -12.67
CA ARG A 63 0.16 10.06 -12.93
C ARG A 63 -0.79 10.06 -11.74
N GLY A 64 -0.49 10.86 -10.73
CA GLY A 64 -1.35 11.04 -9.58
C GLY A 64 -1.20 9.99 -8.50
N TYR A 65 -0.21 9.11 -8.60
CA TYR A 65 0.05 8.13 -7.56
C TYR A 65 0.70 8.79 -6.35
N LYS A 66 0.31 8.32 -5.19
CA LYS A 66 0.89 8.69 -3.91
C LYS A 66 1.22 7.43 -3.12
N MET A 67 1.95 7.58 -2.04
CA MET A 67 2.27 6.45 -1.18
C MET A 67 1.95 6.77 0.27
N VAL A 68 1.63 5.73 1.02
CA VAL A 68 1.53 5.79 2.48
C VAL A 68 2.47 4.74 3.04
N ILE A 69 3.29 5.13 4.03
CA ILE A 69 4.31 4.26 4.59
C ILE A 69 3.81 3.65 5.88
N CYS A 70 4.04 2.35 6.02
CA CYS A 70 3.79 1.59 7.24
C CYS A 70 5.06 0.83 7.59
N LYS A 71 5.93 1.44 8.41
CA LYS A 71 7.22 0.87 8.80
C LYS A 71 8.09 0.55 7.57
N LYS A 72 8.33 -0.74 7.29
CA LYS A 72 9.15 -1.18 6.16
C LYS A 72 8.37 -1.37 4.87
N HIS A 73 7.07 -1.13 4.91
CA HIS A 73 6.20 -1.35 3.77
C HIS A 73 5.57 -0.05 3.31
N VAL A 74 5.17 -0.02 2.06
CA VAL A 74 4.55 1.13 1.44
C VAL A 74 3.38 0.66 0.59
N ALA A 75 2.25 1.37 0.70
CA ALA A 75 1.10 1.15 -0.16
C ALA A 75 1.05 2.29 -1.17
N ILE A 76 0.96 1.94 -2.44
CA ILE A 76 0.91 2.91 -3.52
C ILE A 76 -0.52 3.00 -4.01
N TYR A 77 -1.08 4.19 -3.95
CA TYR A 77 -2.49 4.41 -4.24
C TYR A 77 -2.69 5.64 -5.12
N ARG A 78 -3.90 5.73 -5.65
CA ARG A 78 -4.32 6.91 -6.40
C ARG A 78 -5.75 7.26 -6.00
N ARG A 79 -5.99 8.55 -5.79
CA ARG A 79 -7.33 9.04 -5.51
C ARG A 79 -7.98 9.46 -6.83
N ILE A 80 -9.14 8.90 -7.10
CA ILE A 80 -9.96 9.26 -8.26
C ILE A 80 -11.32 9.66 -7.71
N GLN A 81 -11.62 10.98 -7.73
CA GLN A 81 -12.83 11.53 -7.13
C GLN A 81 -12.91 11.19 -5.64
N GLU A 82 -13.91 10.47 -5.20
CA GLU A 82 -14.10 10.09 -3.80
C GLU A 82 -13.69 8.65 -3.52
N CYS A 83 -12.93 8.05 -4.43
CA CYS A 83 -12.42 6.70 -4.26
C CYS A 83 -10.90 6.69 -4.24
N ILE A 84 -10.36 5.87 -3.34
CA ILE A 84 -8.94 5.60 -3.28
C ILE A 84 -8.73 4.16 -3.75
N TYR A 85 -7.85 3.99 -4.72
CA TYR A 85 -7.50 2.68 -5.24
C TYR A 85 -6.07 2.35 -4.86
N VAL A 86 -5.89 1.27 -4.11
CA VAL A 86 -4.56 0.79 -3.74
C VAL A 86 -4.12 -0.21 -4.79
N TYR A 87 -3.04 0.11 -5.49
CA TYR A 87 -2.55 -0.66 -6.64
C TYR A 87 -1.52 -1.70 -6.23
N HIS A 88 -0.59 -1.33 -5.37
CA HIS A 88 0.48 -2.22 -4.95
C HIS A 88 0.90 -1.93 -3.52
N ILE A 89 1.41 -2.99 -2.86
CA ILE A 89 2.02 -2.91 -1.54
C ILE A 89 3.41 -3.52 -1.69
N ALA A 90 4.43 -2.80 -1.24
CA ALA A 90 5.81 -3.23 -1.45
C ALA A 90 6.67 -2.90 -0.24
N ASN A 91 7.88 -3.41 -0.23
CA ASN A 91 8.91 -3.01 0.72
C ASN A 91 9.43 -1.62 0.30
N THR A 92 9.78 -0.78 1.27
CA THR A 92 10.27 0.58 1.00
C THR A 92 11.55 0.61 0.17
N GLN A 93 12.27 -0.51 0.08
CA GLN A 93 13.49 -0.63 -0.73
C GLN A 93 13.21 -1.01 -2.19
N THR A 94 11.96 -1.29 -2.53
CA THR A 94 11.57 -1.73 -3.87
C THR A 94 11.61 -0.57 -4.86
N ASP A 95 11.99 -0.85 -6.10
CA ASP A 95 11.82 0.08 -7.20
C ASP A 95 10.36 0.05 -7.63
N TYR A 96 9.60 1.04 -7.18
CA TYR A 96 8.14 1.08 -7.37
C TYR A 96 7.72 1.13 -8.82
N THR A 97 8.53 1.76 -9.68
CA THR A 97 8.18 1.89 -11.09
C THR A 97 8.01 0.54 -11.76
N LYS A 98 8.82 -0.44 -11.37
CA LYS A 98 8.75 -1.79 -11.94
C LYS A 98 7.43 -2.49 -11.66
N LEU A 99 6.70 -2.07 -10.63
CA LEU A 99 5.41 -2.66 -10.31
C LEU A 99 4.32 -2.23 -11.29
N PHE A 100 4.53 -1.13 -12.02
CA PHE A 100 3.53 -0.51 -12.90
C PHE A 100 3.88 -0.59 -14.38
N LYS A 101 5.04 -1.10 -14.70
CA LYS A 101 5.51 -1.22 -16.11
C LYS A 101 5.61 -2.67 -16.55
#